data_88feb85059840338a899dfc2c7b33bcf
#
_entry.id   88feb85059840338a899dfc2c7b33bcf
#
_cell.length_a   1.000
_cell.length_b   1.000
_cell.length_c   1.000
_cell.angle_alpha   90.00
_cell.angle_beta   90.00
_cell.angle_gamma   90.00
#
_symmetry.space_group_name_H-M   'P 1'
#
loop_
_entity.id
_entity.type
_entity.pdbx_description
1 polymer ?
#
loop_
_entity_poly.entity_id
_entity_poly.type
_entity_poly.pdbx_seq_one_letter_code
_entity_poly.pdbx_strand_id
1 'polypeptide(L)'
;LTPEKEGRSRFYGPREVARMTLILRGRRFGFSLEEIRQWLQIYETKGTRVQMEAWLELADRQIAALTQQEEELARTLADLRRLREETRQNMT
;
A
#
# COMPACT_ATOMS: atom_id res chain seq x y z
N LEU A 1 -23.33 -24.14 -8.32
CA LEU A 1 -22.67 -25.29 -8.39
C LEU A 1 -21.24 -25.13 -8.84
N THR A 2 -20.58 -26.19 -8.80
CA THR A 2 -19.21 -26.23 -9.25
C THR A 2 -18.99 -25.57 -10.59
N PRO A 3 -19.84 -25.77 -11.61
CA PRO A 3 -19.60 -25.09 -12.89
C PRO A 3 -19.44 -23.61 -12.78
N GLU A 4 -20.24 -23.02 -11.93
CA GLU A 4 -20.16 -21.59 -11.74
C GLU A 4 -18.82 -21.19 -11.13
N LYS A 5 -18.42 -21.96 -10.14
CA LYS A 5 -17.17 -21.71 -9.46
C LYS A 5 -15.99 -21.94 -10.40
N GLU A 6 -16.08 -22.99 -11.17
CA GLU A 6 -15.03 -23.29 -12.14
C GLU A 6 -14.97 -22.23 -13.22
N GLY A 7 -16.15 -21.74 -13.63
CA GLY A 7 -16.21 -20.68 -14.60
C GLY A 7 -15.50 -19.44 -14.10
N ARG A 8 -15.70 -19.11 -12.82
CA ARG A 8 -15.04 -17.96 -12.22
C ARG A 8 -13.52 -18.16 -12.22
N SER A 9 -13.07 -19.35 -11.89
CA SER A 9 -11.65 -19.65 -11.93
C SER A 9 -11.07 -19.46 -13.30
N ARG A 10 -11.83 -19.82 -14.33
CA ARG A 10 -11.36 -19.63 -15.69
C ARG A 10 -11.29 -18.17 -16.07
N PHE A 11 -12.30 -17.38 -15.66
CA PHE A 11 -12.31 -15.97 -15.90
C PHE A 11 -11.17 -15.28 -15.17
N TYR A 12 -10.95 -15.68 -13.95
CA TYR A 12 -9.92 -15.08 -13.12
C TYR A 12 -8.80 -16.06 -12.98
N GLY A 13 -8.07 -16.26 -14.08
CA GLY A 13 -6.93 -17.14 -14.05
C GLY A 13 -5.84 -16.64 -13.14
N PRO A 14 -4.73 -17.38 -13.05
CA PRO A 14 -3.63 -16.98 -12.15
C PRO A 14 -3.14 -15.57 -12.41
N ARG A 15 -3.13 -15.16 -13.68
CA ARG A 15 -2.66 -13.83 -14.03
C ARG A 15 -3.58 -12.74 -13.46
N GLU A 16 -4.89 -12.95 -13.58
CA GLU A 16 -5.86 -11.99 -13.09
C GLU A 16 -5.84 -11.93 -11.57
N VAL A 17 -5.69 -13.06 -10.92
CA VAL A 17 -5.61 -13.09 -9.46
C VAL A 17 -4.38 -12.35 -8.99
N ALA A 18 -3.25 -12.58 -9.64
CA ALA A 18 -2.02 -11.88 -9.29
C ALA A 18 -2.18 -10.38 -9.48
N ARG A 19 -2.84 -9.99 -10.56
CA ARG A 19 -3.06 -8.57 -10.85
C ARG A 19 -3.91 -7.92 -9.77
N MET A 20 -4.99 -8.58 -9.36
CA MET A 20 -5.84 -8.06 -8.30
C MET A 20 -5.09 -7.95 -6.99
N THR A 21 -4.25 -8.93 -6.70
CA THR A 21 -3.44 -8.89 -5.49
C THR A 21 -2.51 -7.68 -5.49
N LEU A 22 -1.91 -7.38 -6.64
CA LEU A 22 -1.03 -6.23 -6.76
C LEU A 22 -1.80 -4.93 -6.58
N ILE A 23 -3.00 -4.85 -7.13
CA ILE A 23 -3.84 -3.65 -6.98
C ILE A 23 -4.16 -3.43 -5.50
N LEU A 24 -4.55 -4.48 -4.81
CA LEU A 24 -4.88 -4.36 -3.38
C LEU A 24 -3.66 -3.95 -2.57
N ARG A 25 -2.51 -4.51 -2.89
CA ARG A 25 -1.28 -4.12 -2.21
C ARG A 25 -0.92 -2.68 -2.47
N GLY A 26 -1.07 -2.24 -3.73
CA GLY A 26 -0.78 -0.86 -4.07
C GLY A 26 -1.64 0.11 -3.30
N ARG A 27 -2.92 -0.21 -3.16
CA ARG A 27 -3.82 0.63 -2.39
C ARG A 27 -3.43 0.67 -0.92
N ARG A 28 -3.02 -0.46 -0.39
CA ARG A 28 -2.57 -0.52 1.00
C ARG A 28 -1.34 0.34 1.23
N PHE A 29 -0.45 0.40 0.23
CA PHE A 29 0.74 1.23 0.32
C PHE A 29 0.43 2.71 0.17
N GLY A 30 -0.78 3.05 -0.25
CA GLY A 30 -1.17 4.43 -0.41
C GLY A 30 -0.91 5.00 -1.78
N PHE A 31 -0.65 4.15 -2.77
CA PHE A 31 -0.45 4.62 -4.14
C PHE A 31 -1.77 5.02 -4.77
N SER A 32 -1.73 6.03 -5.64
CA SER A 32 -2.87 6.44 -6.41
C SER A 32 -3.18 5.38 -7.48
N LEU A 33 -4.37 5.47 -8.06
CA LEU A 33 -4.76 4.55 -9.12
C LEU A 33 -3.82 4.65 -10.33
N GLU A 34 -3.37 5.86 -10.63
CA GLU A 34 -2.45 6.06 -11.74
C GLU A 34 -1.11 5.40 -11.47
N GLU A 35 -0.63 5.52 -10.25
CA GLU A 35 0.63 4.90 -9.86
C GLU A 35 0.52 3.38 -9.87
N ILE A 36 -0.61 2.86 -9.44
CA ILE A 36 -0.85 1.42 -9.49
C ILE A 36 -0.90 0.93 -10.93
N ARG A 37 -1.51 1.71 -11.81
CA ARG A 37 -1.59 1.36 -13.22
C ARG A 37 -0.20 1.29 -13.83
N GLN A 38 0.65 2.25 -13.53
CA GLN A 38 2.03 2.24 -14.03
C GLN A 38 2.78 1.02 -13.53
N TRP A 39 2.60 0.70 -12.26
CA TRP A 39 3.25 -0.46 -11.66
C TRP A 39 2.82 -1.74 -12.35
N LEU A 40 1.52 -1.89 -12.56
CA LEU A 40 0.99 -3.08 -13.24
C LEU A 40 1.53 -3.20 -14.65
N GLN A 41 1.62 -2.07 -15.35
CA GLN A 41 2.11 -2.06 -16.71
C GLN A 41 3.55 -2.56 -16.77
N ILE A 42 4.38 -2.08 -15.87
CA ILE A 42 5.77 -2.51 -15.78
C ILE A 42 5.84 -4.00 -15.46
N TYR A 43 5.04 -4.43 -14.50
CA TYR A 43 5.03 -5.82 -14.04
C TYR A 43 4.61 -6.77 -15.15
N GLU A 44 3.55 -6.40 -15.89
CA GLU A 44 2.99 -7.27 -16.92
C GLU A 44 3.86 -7.33 -18.17
N THR A 45 4.54 -6.26 -18.49
CA THR A 45 5.32 -6.20 -19.71
C THR A 45 6.80 -6.44 -19.49
N LYS A 46 7.19 -6.65 -18.24
CA LYS A 46 8.60 -6.77 -17.87
C LYS A 46 9.38 -5.53 -18.32
N GLY A 47 8.76 -4.40 -18.19
CA GLY A 47 9.23 -3.11 -18.63
C GLY A 47 10.71 -2.91 -18.86
N THR A 48 11.05 -1.78 -19.42
CA THR A 48 12.45 -1.42 -19.66
C THR A 48 13.12 -1.11 -18.33
N ARG A 49 14.46 -1.09 -18.38
CA ARG A 49 15.23 -0.73 -17.20
C ARG A 49 14.84 0.66 -16.70
N VAL A 50 14.58 1.58 -17.62
CA VAL A 50 14.18 2.94 -17.26
C VAL A 50 12.87 2.93 -16.49
N GLN A 51 11.91 2.13 -16.96
CA GLN A 51 10.62 2.03 -16.26
C GLN A 51 10.77 1.43 -14.88
N MET A 52 11.62 0.43 -14.77
CA MET A 52 11.85 -0.22 -13.47
C MET A 52 12.53 0.72 -12.50
N GLU A 53 13.48 1.51 -13.00
CA GLU A 53 14.15 2.51 -12.16
C GLU A 53 13.18 3.59 -11.70
N ALA A 54 12.26 3.99 -12.60
CA ALA A 54 11.23 4.96 -12.23
C ALA A 54 10.32 4.40 -11.14
N TRP A 55 10.00 3.12 -11.25
CA TRP A 55 9.20 2.47 -10.23
C TRP A 55 9.92 2.43 -8.89
N LEU A 56 11.20 2.11 -8.89
CA LEU A 56 11.97 2.09 -7.65
C LEU A 56 12.01 3.45 -7.00
N GLU A 57 12.15 4.50 -7.82
CA GLU A 57 12.12 5.86 -7.31
C GLU A 57 10.79 6.19 -6.66
N LEU A 58 9.71 5.78 -7.32
CA LEU A 58 8.38 6.01 -6.77
C LEU A 58 8.20 5.30 -5.44
N ALA A 59 8.66 4.05 -5.38
CA ALA A 59 8.57 3.28 -4.16
C ALA A 59 9.38 3.93 -3.03
N ASP A 60 10.57 4.42 -3.35
CA ASP A 60 11.41 5.06 -2.35
C ASP A 60 10.77 6.32 -1.80
N ARG A 61 10.14 7.11 -2.66
CA ARG A 61 9.45 8.31 -2.20
C ARG A 61 8.28 7.97 -1.31
N GLN A 62 7.55 6.91 -1.65
CA GLN A 62 6.41 6.51 -0.83
C GLN A 62 6.87 5.98 0.53
N ILE A 63 7.96 5.22 0.53
CA ILE A 63 8.53 4.72 1.78
C ILE A 63 8.93 5.89 2.67
N ALA A 64 9.57 6.90 2.09
CA ALA A 64 9.97 8.08 2.87
C ALA A 64 8.75 8.81 3.43
N ALA A 65 7.69 8.95 2.63
CA ALA A 65 6.49 9.63 3.09
C ALA A 65 5.82 8.87 4.23
N LEU A 66 5.74 7.55 4.10
CA LEU A 66 5.13 6.73 5.15
C LEU A 66 5.97 6.75 6.43
N THR A 67 7.28 6.75 6.28
CA THR A 67 8.17 6.83 7.42
C THR A 67 7.97 8.13 8.17
N GLN A 68 7.82 9.23 7.44
CA GLN A 68 7.56 10.51 8.06
C GLN A 68 6.22 10.52 8.79
N GLN A 69 5.19 9.94 8.18
CA GLN A 69 3.90 9.84 8.84
C GLN A 69 3.98 9.02 10.13
N GLU A 70 4.77 7.96 10.08
CA GLU A 70 4.97 7.11 11.25
C GLU A 70 5.61 7.90 12.39
N GLU A 71 6.61 8.71 12.07
CA GLU A 71 7.28 9.53 13.07
C GLU A 71 6.36 10.59 13.65
N GLU A 72 5.55 11.21 12.79
CA GLU A 72 4.59 12.20 13.27
C GLU A 72 3.54 11.55 14.17
N LEU A 73 3.08 10.39 13.78
CA LEU A 73 2.09 9.66 14.58
C LEU A 73 2.68 9.27 15.93
N ALA A 74 3.93 8.85 15.94
CA ALA A 74 4.59 8.50 17.19
C ALA A 74 4.66 9.70 18.12
N ARG A 75 4.97 10.89 17.57
CA ARG A 75 5.02 12.09 18.38
C ARG A 75 3.63 12.45 18.91
N THR A 76 2.62 12.32 18.08
CA THR A 76 1.25 12.59 18.51
C THR A 76 0.83 11.66 19.62
N LEU A 77 1.16 10.38 19.50
CA LEU A 77 0.86 9.42 20.54
C LEU A 77 1.56 9.76 21.84
N ALA A 78 2.82 10.15 21.75
CA ALA A 78 3.56 10.52 22.94
C ALA A 78 2.96 11.72 23.64
N ASP A 79 2.54 12.71 22.86
CA ASP A 79 1.90 13.90 23.42
C ASP A 79 0.59 13.54 24.09
N LEU A 80 -0.22 12.73 23.45
CA LEU A 80 -1.51 12.37 24.00
C LEU A 80 -1.34 11.55 25.27
N ARG A 81 -0.40 10.64 25.29
CA ARG A 81 -0.13 9.85 26.48
C ARG A 81 0.31 10.71 27.65
N ARG A 82 1.12 11.72 27.37
CA ARG A 82 1.57 12.64 28.41
C ARG A 82 0.39 13.45 28.94
N LEU A 83 -0.44 13.98 28.06
CA LEU A 83 -1.60 14.74 28.49
C LEU A 83 -2.54 13.89 29.31
N ARG A 84 -2.74 12.65 28.88
CA ARG A 84 -3.60 11.74 29.65
C ARG A 84 -3.04 11.54 31.05
N GLU A 85 -1.75 11.36 31.16
CA GLU A 85 -1.13 11.11 32.47
C GLU A 85 -1.20 12.36 33.35
N GLU A 86 -0.99 13.54 32.78
CA GLU A 86 -1.10 14.78 33.53
C GLU A 86 -2.52 14.97 34.04
N THR A 87 -3.52 14.66 33.20
CA THR A 87 -4.90 14.76 33.62
C THR A 87 -5.20 13.83 34.76
N ARG A 88 -4.69 12.58 34.66
CA ARG A 88 -4.91 11.60 35.72
C ARG A 88 -4.31 12.08 37.04
N GLN A 89 -3.15 12.65 37.02
CA GLN A 89 -2.50 13.14 38.22
C GLN A 89 -3.27 14.32 38.80
N ASN A 90 -3.83 15.17 37.96
CA ASN A 90 -4.60 16.32 38.44
C ASN A 90 -5.91 15.91 39.08
N MET A 91 -6.40 14.73 38.78
CA MET A 91 -7.66 14.25 39.37
C MET A 91 -7.47 13.70 40.78
N THR A 92 -6.25 13.37 41.13
CA THR A 92 -5.97 12.88 42.49
C THR A 92 -5.62 14.02 43.39
#